data_17b5c70594a80a06f502e28840ab95bb
#
_entry.id   17b5c70594a80a06f502e28840ab95bb
#
_cell.length_a   1.000
_cell.length_b   1.000
_cell.length_c   1.000
_cell.angle_alpha   90.00
_cell.angle_beta   90.00
_cell.angle_gamma   90.00
#
_symmetry.space_group_name_H-M   'P 1'
#
loop_
_entity.id
_entity.type
_entity.pdbx_description
1 polymer ?
#
loop_
_entity_poly.entity_id
_entity_poly.type
_entity_poly.pdbx_seq_one_letter_code
_entity_poly.pdbx_strand_id
1 'polypeptide(L)'
;MKSIVQIVKTVITNILIALYQPFWYAVVASVLLCFLYLYAYHPVDTGNGLRSAFKTWIEEFKRSIFFRRLFLLSFFTIMILFQTLFNRNMWANPLSDVLGGWWIWDTVNGEKKLTTECLENLVLMLPFTFFLFLTFEEKLKKISMKGIIGTGFKVAFIFSFAIEMLQLFFRLGTWQLSDLFYNTVGGGFGGVLYYGYYCLKKKKGEM
;
A
#
# COMPACT_ATOMS: atom_id res chain seq x y z
N MET A 1 -7.20 -7.45 32.70
CA MET A 1 -6.07 -7.00 31.83
C MET A 1 -5.74 -8.13 30.86
N LYS A 2 -5.80 -7.91 29.52
CA LYS A 2 -5.43 -8.97 28.55
C LYS A 2 -3.94 -9.27 28.70
N SER A 3 -3.55 -10.54 28.63
CA SER A 3 -2.13 -10.91 28.66
C SER A 3 -1.40 -10.36 27.42
N ILE A 4 -0.09 -10.11 27.50
CA ILE A 4 0.73 -9.63 26.37
C ILE A 4 0.56 -10.56 25.17
N VAL A 5 0.49 -11.86 25.38
CA VAL A 5 0.28 -12.86 24.31
C VAL A 5 -1.07 -12.65 23.61
N GLN A 6 -2.14 -12.33 24.34
CA GLN A 6 -3.45 -12.04 23.76
C GLN A 6 -3.43 -10.74 22.92
N ILE A 7 -2.73 -9.72 23.41
CA ILE A 7 -2.56 -8.46 22.68
C ILE A 7 -1.84 -8.71 21.35
N VAL A 8 -0.68 -9.38 21.38
CA VAL A 8 0.10 -9.72 20.18
C VAL A 8 -0.72 -10.56 19.20
N LYS A 9 -1.44 -11.57 19.70
CA LYS A 9 -2.33 -12.39 18.86
C LYS A 9 -3.41 -11.55 18.19
N THR A 10 -4.05 -10.63 18.92
CA THR A 10 -5.09 -9.76 18.36
C THR A 10 -4.51 -8.84 17.28
N VAL A 11 -3.35 -8.22 17.52
CA VAL A 11 -2.68 -7.35 16.56
C VAL A 11 -2.35 -8.11 15.27
N ILE A 12 -1.72 -9.28 15.38
CA ILE A 12 -1.37 -10.12 14.21
C ILE A 12 -2.65 -10.52 13.45
N THR A 13 -3.67 -10.96 14.16
CA THR A 13 -4.93 -11.39 13.53
C THR A 13 -5.60 -10.23 12.77
N ASN A 14 -5.66 -9.03 13.34
CA ASN A 14 -6.30 -7.88 12.70
C ASN A 14 -5.50 -7.44 11.46
N ILE A 15 -4.16 -7.40 11.53
CA ILE A 15 -3.31 -7.13 10.37
C ILE A 15 -3.55 -8.16 9.25
N LEU A 16 -3.62 -9.45 9.60
CA LEU A 16 -3.89 -10.51 8.62
C LEU A 16 -5.28 -10.36 7.99
N ILE A 17 -6.30 -10.00 8.77
CA ILE A 17 -7.65 -9.73 8.26
C ILE A 17 -7.64 -8.53 7.31
N ALA A 18 -6.98 -7.43 7.68
CA ALA A 18 -6.86 -6.24 6.83
C ALA A 18 -6.17 -6.55 5.49
N LEU A 19 -5.20 -7.47 5.47
CA LEU A 19 -4.55 -7.93 4.25
C LEU A 19 -5.42 -8.92 3.44
N TYR A 20 -6.17 -9.78 4.12
CA TYR A 20 -6.97 -10.83 3.48
C TYR A 20 -8.24 -10.30 2.80
N GLN A 21 -8.94 -9.37 3.43
CA GLN A 21 -10.20 -8.82 2.90
C GLN A 21 -10.09 -8.27 1.47
N PRO A 22 -9.11 -7.40 1.14
CA PRO A 22 -8.97 -6.84 -0.21
C PRO A 22 -8.26 -7.76 -1.19
N PHE A 23 -7.70 -8.89 -0.74
CA PHE A 23 -6.74 -9.71 -1.49
C PHE A 23 -7.23 -10.09 -2.89
N TRP A 24 -8.40 -10.71 -3.00
CA TRP A 24 -8.91 -11.15 -4.30
C TRP A 24 -9.30 -10.00 -5.22
N TYR A 25 -9.86 -8.93 -4.67
CA TYR A 25 -10.15 -7.71 -5.42
C TYR A 25 -8.86 -7.08 -5.94
N ALA A 26 -7.81 -7.04 -5.11
CA ALA A 26 -6.52 -6.51 -5.50
C ALA A 26 -5.86 -7.36 -6.60
N VAL A 27 -5.93 -8.69 -6.52
CA VAL A 27 -5.43 -9.58 -7.59
C VAL A 27 -6.11 -9.30 -8.92
N VAL A 28 -7.45 -9.35 -8.95
CA VAL A 28 -8.23 -9.15 -10.19
C VAL A 28 -7.98 -7.77 -10.77
N ALA A 29 -8.06 -6.72 -9.96
CA ALA A 29 -7.86 -5.35 -10.42
C ALA A 29 -6.42 -5.10 -10.90
N SER A 30 -5.41 -5.73 -10.27
CA SER A 30 -4.02 -5.63 -10.71
C SER A 30 -3.78 -6.32 -12.05
N VAL A 31 -4.42 -7.47 -12.27
CA VAL A 31 -4.41 -8.13 -13.59
C VAL A 31 -4.99 -7.19 -14.65
N LEU A 32 -6.13 -6.55 -14.38
CA LEU A 32 -6.77 -5.60 -15.30
C LEU A 32 -5.89 -4.37 -15.56
N LEU A 33 -5.27 -3.78 -14.54
CA LEU A 33 -4.34 -2.67 -14.71
C LEU A 33 -3.12 -3.05 -15.55
N CYS A 34 -2.61 -4.26 -15.37
CA CYS A 34 -1.52 -4.77 -16.21
C CYS A 34 -1.96 -5.01 -17.66
N PHE A 35 -3.21 -5.39 -17.92
CA PHE A 35 -3.78 -5.39 -19.27
C PHE A 35 -3.85 -3.97 -19.86
N LEU A 36 -4.32 -2.99 -19.10
CA LEU A 36 -4.32 -1.59 -19.54
C LEU A 36 -2.91 -1.10 -19.89
N TYR A 37 -1.90 -1.48 -19.09
CA TYR A 37 -0.51 -1.17 -19.40
C TYR A 37 -0.07 -1.76 -20.74
N LEU A 38 -0.34 -3.05 -21.00
CA LEU A 38 0.06 -3.73 -22.22
C LEU A 38 -0.64 -3.24 -23.49
N TYR A 39 -1.91 -2.85 -23.39
CA TYR A 39 -2.71 -2.55 -24.57
C TYR A 39 -2.90 -1.05 -24.82
N ALA A 40 -2.89 -0.23 -23.77
CA ALA A 40 -3.11 1.20 -23.91
C ALA A 40 -1.83 2.04 -23.80
N TYR A 41 -0.93 1.67 -22.90
CA TYR A 41 0.26 2.46 -22.62
C TYR A 41 1.53 1.94 -23.31
N HIS A 42 1.70 0.63 -23.39
CA HIS A 42 2.84 -0.02 -24.03
C HIS A 42 2.33 -1.15 -24.94
N PRO A 43 1.69 -0.80 -26.06
CA PRO A 43 1.02 -1.77 -26.90
C PRO A 43 2.01 -2.84 -27.39
N VAL A 44 1.68 -4.08 -27.10
CA VAL A 44 2.38 -5.28 -27.55
C VAL A 44 1.58 -5.88 -28.68
N ASP A 45 2.26 -6.26 -29.74
CA ASP A 45 1.63 -6.88 -30.90
C ASP A 45 1.07 -8.26 -30.50
N THR A 46 -0.23 -8.37 -30.43
CA THR A 46 -0.94 -9.56 -29.98
C THR A 46 -1.86 -10.06 -31.06
N GLY A 47 -1.88 -11.36 -31.26
CA GLY A 47 -2.89 -11.97 -32.13
C GLY A 47 -4.31 -11.68 -31.65
N ASN A 48 -5.30 -11.87 -32.51
CA ASN A 48 -6.70 -11.57 -32.23
C ASN A 48 -7.32 -12.53 -31.18
N GLY A 49 -8.03 -11.96 -30.21
CA GLY A 49 -8.90 -12.65 -29.26
C GLY A 49 -8.37 -12.75 -27.82
N LEU A 50 -9.29 -12.98 -26.88
CA LEU A 50 -9.02 -13.01 -25.43
C LEU A 50 -7.95 -14.05 -25.04
N ARG A 51 -7.95 -15.22 -25.70
CA ARG A 51 -6.95 -16.27 -25.41
C ARG A 51 -5.53 -15.80 -25.72
N SER A 52 -5.35 -15.08 -26.83
CA SER A 52 -4.07 -14.50 -27.22
C SER A 52 -3.64 -13.41 -26.21
N ALA A 53 -4.58 -12.58 -25.78
CA ALA A 53 -4.33 -11.54 -24.80
C ALA A 53 -3.82 -12.10 -23.46
N PHE A 54 -4.47 -13.15 -22.94
CA PHE A 54 -4.01 -13.82 -21.71
C PHE A 54 -2.66 -14.51 -21.88
N LYS A 55 -2.40 -15.11 -23.03
CA LYS A 55 -1.10 -15.72 -23.33
C LYS A 55 0.01 -14.67 -23.30
N THR A 56 -0.19 -13.54 -23.96
CA THR A 56 0.75 -12.41 -23.96
C THR A 56 0.99 -11.87 -22.56
N TRP A 57 -0.08 -11.72 -21.74
CA TRP A 57 0.04 -11.27 -20.36
C TRP A 57 0.95 -12.22 -19.54
N ILE A 58 0.74 -13.54 -19.68
CA ILE A 58 1.55 -14.56 -18.98
C ILE A 58 2.99 -14.54 -19.48
N GLU A 59 3.21 -14.39 -20.77
CA GLU A 59 4.54 -14.31 -21.38
C GLU A 59 5.30 -13.06 -20.88
N GLU A 60 4.66 -11.90 -20.85
CA GLU A 60 5.24 -10.67 -20.32
C GLU A 60 5.51 -10.78 -18.81
N PHE A 61 4.60 -11.40 -18.04
CA PHE A 61 4.82 -11.61 -16.61
C PHE A 61 6.04 -12.53 -16.35
N LYS A 62 6.28 -13.53 -17.20
CA LYS A 62 7.46 -14.40 -17.10
C LYS A 62 8.75 -13.69 -17.54
N ARG A 63 8.69 -12.90 -18.60
CA ARG A 63 9.86 -12.31 -19.26
C ARG A 63 10.30 -11.00 -18.61
N SER A 64 9.38 -10.10 -18.28
CA SER A 64 9.67 -8.73 -17.83
C SER A 64 9.71 -8.61 -16.32
N ILE A 65 10.87 -8.24 -15.77
CA ILE A 65 11.02 -7.91 -14.35
C ILE A 65 10.18 -6.67 -14.01
N PHE A 66 10.19 -5.65 -14.89
CA PHE A 66 9.40 -4.44 -14.70
C PHE A 66 7.90 -4.76 -14.59
N PHE A 67 7.38 -5.63 -15.47
CA PHE A 67 5.96 -6.00 -15.47
C PHE A 67 5.54 -6.72 -14.18
N ARG A 68 6.39 -7.61 -13.64
CA ARG A 68 6.16 -8.24 -12.33
C ARG A 68 6.15 -7.24 -11.18
N ARG A 69 7.09 -6.27 -11.20
CA ARG A 69 7.16 -5.20 -10.21
C ARG A 69 5.95 -4.27 -10.30
N LEU A 70 5.52 -3.94 -11.52
CA LEU A 70 4.31 -3.16 -11.77
C LEU A 70 3.05 -3.85 -11.26
N PHE A 71 2.92 -5.17 -11.47
CA PHE A 71 1.82 -5.97 -10.93
C PHE A 71 1.79 -5.90 -9.39
N LEU A 72 2.93 -6.07 -8.72
CA LEU A 72 3.00 -6.00 -7.26
C LEU A 72 2.73 -4.59 -6.74
N LEU A 73 3.24 -3.56 -7.40
CA LEU A 73 2.92 -2.17 -7.06
C LEU A 73 1.42 -1.91 -7.19
N SER A 74 0.80 -2.33 -8.29
CA SER A 74 -0.65 -2.21 -8.52
C SER A 74 -1.43 -2.96 -7.44
N PHE A 75 -1.00 -4.17 -7.09
CA PHE A 75 -1.62 -4.99 -6.06
C PHE A 75 -1.65 -4.28 -4.71
N PHE A 76 -0.53 -3.78 -4.21
CA PHE A 76 -0.51 -3.07 -2.94
C PHE A 76 -1.22 -1.73 -3.00
N THR A 77 -1.18 -1.02 -4.13
CA THR A 77 -1.96 0.21 -4.33
C THR A 77 -3.46 -0.05 -4.19
N ILE A 78 -3.95 -1.10 -4.86
CA ILE A 78 -5.38 -1.46 -4.81
C ILE A 78 -5.78 -1.96 -3.42
N MET A 79 -4.92 -2.72 -2.75
CA MET A 79 -5.16 -3.12 -1.35
C MET A 79 -5.40 -1.90 -0.45
N ILE A 80 -4.56 -0.88 -0.56
CA ILE A 80 -4.72 0.36 0.21
C ILE A 80 -6.03 1.04 -0.16
N LEU A 81 -6.29 1.26 -1.45
CA LEU A 81 -7.51 1.92 -1.91
C LEU A 81 -8.78 1.16 -1.51
N PHE A 82 -8.74 -0.17 -1.56
CA PHE A 82 -9.87 -0.98 -1.12
C PHE A 82 -10.12 -0.80 0.37
N GLN A 83 -9.09 -0.92 1.20
CA GLN A 83 -9.22 -0.81 2.65
C GLN A 83 -9.64 0.61 3.11
N THR A 84 -9.16 1.62 2.39
CA THR A 84 -9.39 3.02 2.79
C THR A 84 -10.63 3.64 2.14
N LEU A 85 -11.01 3.27 0.93
CA LEU A 85 -12.12 3.89 0.22
C LEU A 85 -13.31 2.94 0.02
N PHE A 86 -13.09 1.68 -0.39
CA PHE A 86 -14.18 0.78 -0.76
C PHE A 86 -14.75 0.00 0.42
N ASN A 87 -13.95 -0.25 1.45
CA ASN A 87 -14.37 -0.96 2.67
C ASN A 87 -14.77 0.00 3.80
N ARG A 88 -15.25 1.20 3.46
CA ARG A 88 -15.69 2.21 4.43
C ARG A 88 -17.17 2.53 4.27
N ASN A 89 -17.86 2.70 5.39
CA ASN A 89 -19.25 3.15 5.40
C ASN A 89 -19.34 4.66 5.26
N MET A 90 -20.44 5.14 4.69
CA MET A 90 -20.73 6.57 4.67
C MET A 90 -20.94 7.09 6.10
N TRP A 91 -20.33 8.23 6.42
CA TRP A 91 -20.37 8.83 7.74
C TRP A 91 -21.03 10.21 7.71
N ALA A 92 -21.95 10.46 8.64
CA ALA A 92 -22.72 11.73 8.67
C ALA A 92 -21.82 12.95 8.95
N ASN A 93 -20.81 12.77 9.82
CA ASN A 93 -19.84 13.82 10.17
C ASN A 93 -18.40 13.32 10.02
N PRO A 94 -17.78 13.47 8.84
CA PRO A 94 -16.40 13.01 8.59
C PRO A 94 -15.36 13.70 9.46
N LEU A 95 -15.65 14.85 10.05
CA LEU A 95 -14.74 15.61 10.93
C LEU A 95 -14.99 15.34 12.42
N SER A 96 -15.73 14.29 12.77
CA SER A 96 -16.04 13.99 14.17
C SER A 96 -14.84 13.50 14.99
N ASP A 97 -13.78 13.00 14.33
CA ASP A 97 -12.59 12.46 14.98
C ASP A 97 -11.29 12.82 14.22
N VAL A 98 -11.02 14.13 14.11
CA VAL A 98 -9.88 14.68 13.34
C VAL A 98 -8.52 14.24 13.90
N LEU A 99 -8.40 14.08 15.21
CA LEU A 99 -7.14 13.66 15.82
C LEU A 99 -6.88 12.16 15.59
N GLY A 100 -7.95 11.34 15.59
CA GLY A 100 -7.88 9.90 15.42
C GLY A 100 -7.20 9.15 16.57
N GLY A 101 -7.01 7.86 16.39
CA GLY A 101 -6.38 6.98 17.37
C GLY A 101 -4.85 6.97 17.25
N TRP A 102 -4.14 7.60 18.22
CA TRP A 102 -2.67 7.63 18.24
C TRP A 102 -2.00 6.41 18.88
N TRP A 103 -2.79 5.58 19.55
CA TRP A 103 -2.28 4.43 20.31
C TRP A 103 -3.05 3.17 19.99
N ILE A 104 -2.48 2.03 20.37
CA ILE A 104 -3.16 0.73 20.29
C ILE A 104 -4.32 0.58 21.30
N TRP A 105 -4.54 1.57 22.13
CA TRP A 105 -5.65 1.63 23.08
C TRP A 105 -6.49 2.87 22.85
N ASP A 106 -7.77 2.65 22.60
CA ASP A 106 -8.76 3.70 22.50
C ASP A 106 -9.76 3.61 23.68
N THR A 107 -10.40 4.71 24.02
CA THR A 107 -11.40 4.75 25.07
C THR A 107 -12.77 4.95 24.44
N VAL A 108 -13.53 3.86 24.33
CA VAL A 108 -14.89 3.87 23.80
C VAL A 108 -15.87 3.65 24.97
N ASN A 109 -16.78 4.60 25.19
CA ASN A 109 -17.76 4.54 26.28
C ASN A 109 -17.17 4.33 27.69
N GLY A 110 -15.95 4.91 27.93
CA GLY A 110 -15.26 4.76 29.23
C GLY A 110 -14.46 3.46 29.39
N GLU A 111 -14.54 2.55 28.43
CA GLU A 111 -13.77 1.30 28.43
C GLU A 111 -12.57 1.36 27.48
N LYS A 112 -11.40 0.86 27.94
CA LYS A 112 -10.20 0.74 27.09
C LYS A 112 -10.37 -0.41 26.11
N LYS A 113 -10.47 -0.07 24.82
CA LYS A 113 -10.56 -1.04 23.72
C LYS A 113 -9.22 -1.06 22.96
N LEU A 114 -8.77 -2.28 22.63
CA LEU A 114 -7.61 -2.46 21.75
C LEU A 114 -8.01 -2.13 20.32
N THR A 115 -7.31 -1.17 19.70
CA THR A 115 -7.40 -0.83 18.28
C THR A 115 -6.07 -1.12 17.59
N THR A 116 -6.09 -1.43 16.31
CA THR A 116 -4.90 -1.80 15.53
C THR A 116 -4.75 -0.94 14.27
N GLU A 117 -5.64 0.03 14.08
CA GLU A 117 -5.72 0.86 12.88
C GLU A 117 -4.37 1.54 12.56
N CYS A 118 -3.70 2.09 13.58
CA CYS A 118 -2.39 2.71 13.41
C CYS A 118 -1.32 1.74 12.86
N LEU A 119 -1.34 0.47 13.28
CA LEU A 119 -0.40 -0.55 12.81
C LEU A 119 -0.79 -1.07 11.42
N GLU A 120 -2.07 -1.20 11.14
CA GLU A 120 -2.59 -1.60 9.83
C GLU A 120 -2.19 -0.58 8.77
N ASN A 121 -2.37 0.72 9.02
CA ASN A 121 -1.98 1.80 8.13
C ASN A 121 -0.47 1.80 7.85
N LEU A 122 0.35 1.65 8.90
CA LEU A 122 1.80 1.56 8.76
C LEU A 122 2.21 0.35 7.91
N VAL A 123 1.64 -0.83 8.17
CA VAL A 123 1.97 -2.08 7.46
C VAL A 123 1.54 -2.05 6.01
N LEU A 124 0.38 -1.45 5.69
CA LEU A 124 -0.11 -1.35 4.31
C LEU A 124 0.76 -0.43 3.44
N MET A 125 1.24 0.68 3.99
CA MET A 125 2.00 1.69 3.24
C MET A 125 3.45 1.26 2.97
N LEU A 126 4.00 0.40 3.81
CA LEU A 126 5.37 -0.08 3.70
C LEU A 126 5.66 -0.84 2.38
N PRO A 127 4.90 -1.89 1.98
CA PRO A 127 5.14 -2.57 0.71
C PRO A 127 4.83 -1.70 -0.50
N PHE A 128 3.86 -0.80 -0.41
CA PHE A 128 3.56 0.15 -1.49
C PHE A 128 4.79 0.97 -1.87
N THR A 129 5.41 1.65 -0.92
CA THR A 129 6.59 2.49 -1.20
C THR A 129 7.82 1.65 -1.57
N PHE A 130 8.00 0.47 -0.99
CA PHE A 130 9.05 -0.46 -1.39
C PHE A 130 8.93 -0.85 -2.88
N PHE A 131 7.76 -1.31 -3.32
CA PHE A 131 7.54 -1.68 -4.72
C PHE A 131 7.51 -0.50 -5.67
N LEU A 132 7.11 0.69 -5.21
CA LEU A 132 7.22 1.92 -5.99
C LEU A 132 8.69 2.21 -6.36
N PHE A 133 9.60 2.19 -5.37
CA PHE A 133 11.02 2.39 -5.64
C PHE A 133 11.61 1.28 -6.50
N LEU A 134 11.21 0.04 -6.26
CA LEU A 134 11.68 -1.10 -7.02
C LEU A 134 11.24 -1.06 -8.49
N THR A 135 10.01 -0.61 -8.76
CA THR A 135 9.45 -0.50 -10.11
C THR A 135 10.10 0.63 -10.89
N PHE A 136 10.36 1.76 -10.23
CA PHE A 136 10.92 2.95 -10.86
C PHE A 136 12.40 3.18 -10.51
N GLU A 137 13.14 2.12 -10.23
CA GLU A 137 14.56 2.14 -9.85
C GLU A 137 15.41 2.96 -10.84
N GLU A 138 15.15 2.82 -12.15
CA GLU A 138 15.86 3.53 -13.22
C GLU A 138 15.67 5.06 -13.19
N LYS A 139 14.57 5.55 -12.61
CA LYS A 139 14.27 6.98 -12.47
C LYS A 139 14.95 7.62 -11.25
N LEU A 140 15.54 6.82 -10.35
CA LEU A 140 16.21 7.30 -9.16
C LEU A 140 17.62 7.80 -9.48
N LYS A 141 17.79 9.12 -9.63
CA LYS A 141 19.07 9.75 -10.05
C LYS A 141 20.24 9.55 -9.07
N LYS A 142 19.96 9.52 -7.76
CA LYS A 142 20.95 9.27 -6.70
C LYS A 142 20.31 8.47 -5.59
N ILE A 143 20.79 7.26 -5.38
CA ILE A 143 20.31 6.39 -4.31
C ILE A 143 21.17 6.64 -3.07
N SER A 144 20.69 7.50 -2.18
CA SER A 144 21.25 7.72 -0.85
C SER A 144 20.22 7.36 0.22
N MET A 145 20.65 6.86 1.36
CA MET A 145 19.75 6.47 2.45
C MET A 145 18.77 7.59 2.82
N LYS A 146 19.30 8.80 3.11
CA LYS A 146 18.46 9.96 3.47
C LYS A 146 17.49 10.36 2.35
N GLY A 147 17.96 10.34 1.09
CA GLY A 147 17.13 10.70 -0.07
C GLY A 147 15.99 9.71 -0.30
N ILE A 148 16.25 8.41 -0.23
CA ILE A 148 15.22 7.38 -0.42
C ILE A 148 14.20 7.39 0.71
N ILE A 149 14.65 7.46 1.96
CA ILE A 149 13.74 7.52 3.12
C ILE A 149 12.91 8.81 3.07
N GLY A 150 13.52 9.97 2.81
CA GLY A 150 12.81 11.23 2.66
C GLY A 150 11.78 11.22 1.51
N THR A 151 12.13 10.58 0.39
CA THR A 151 11.18 10.39 -0.72
C THR A 151 10.05 9.44 -0.34
N GLY A 152 10.33 8.38 0.43
CA GLY A 152 9.32 7.47 0.97
C GLY A 152 8.30 8.19 1.85
N PHE A 153 8.78 9.01 2.79
CA PHE A 153 7.91 9.87 3.61
C PHE A 153 7.05 10.80 2.73
N LYS A 154 7.68 11.50 1.79
CA LYS A 154 6.99 12.47 0.91
C LYS A 154 5.91 11.82 0.05
N VAL A 155 6.23 10.70 -0.60
CA VAL A 155 5.27 10.00 -1.47
C VAL A 155 4.12 9.43 -0.67
N ALA A 156 4.40 8.78 0.46
CA ALA A 156 3.37 8.23 1.32
C ALA A 156 2.48 9.32 1.91
N PHE A 157 3.05 10.47 2.32
CA PHE A 157 2.28 11.63 2.78
C PHE A 157 1.33 12.14 1.70
N ILE A 158 1.83 12.37 0.47
CA ILE A 158 0.99 12.87 -0.63
C ILE A 158 -0.11 11.88 -0.97
N PHE A 159 0.21 10.58 -1.03
CA PHE A 159 -0.76 9.53 -1.36
C PHE A 159 -1.81 9.39 -0.26
N SER A 160 -1.40 9.34 1.02
CA SER A 160 -2.32 9.29 2.16
C SER A 160 -3.19 10.54 2.25
N PHE A 161 -2.61 11.73 2.06
CA PHE A 161 -3.36 12.97 2.05
C PHE A 161 -4.43 12.99 0.95
N ALA A 162 -4.11 12.49 -0.24
CA ALA A 162 -5.09 12.36 -1.32
C ALA A 162 -6.23 11.40 -0.94
N ILE A 163 -5.93 10.27 -0.29
CA ILE A 163 -6.94 9.34 0.22
C ILE A 163 -7.84 10.03 1.26
N GLU A 164 -7.25 10.71 2.24
CA GLU A 164 -7.99 11.44 3.29
C GLU A 164 -8.91 12.52 2.69
N MET A 165 -8.46 13.23 1.65
CA MET A 165 -9.28 14.20 0.94
C MET A 165 -10.44 13.53 0.18
N LEU A 166 -10.22 12.37 -0.45
CA LEU A 166 -11.29 11.60 -1.07
C LEU A 166 -12.29 11.07 -0.04
N GLN A 167 -11.83 10.57 1.11
CA GLN A 167 -12.69 10.14 2.21
C GLN A 167 -13.56 11.30 2.71
N LEU A 168 -12.98 12.47 2.92
CA LEU A 168 -13.70 13.67 3.32
C LEU A 168 -14.75 14.06 2.28
N PHE A 169 -14.38 14.10 1.00
CA PHE A 169 -15.27 14.51 -0.09
C PHE A 169 -16.45 13.54 -0.28
N PHE A 170 -16.18 12.23 -0.23
CA PHE A 170 -17.21 11.20 -0.38
C PHE A 170 -17.88 10.79 0.94
N ARG A 171 -17.47 11.39 2.07
CA ARG A 171 -17.94 11.05 3.42
C ARG A 171 -17.73 9.58 3.79
N LEU A 172 -16.57 9.03 3.44
CA LEU A 172 -16.19 7.64 3.68
C LEU A 172 -15.37 7.53 4.96
N GLY A 173 -16.04 7.30 6.10
CA GLY A 173 -15.39 7.25 7.40
C GLY A 173 -15.11 8.64 7.99
N THR A 174 -14.12 8.72 8.88
CA THR A 174 -13.64 9.95 9.52
C THR A 174 -12.27 10.32 8.98
N TRP A 175 -12.08 11.61 8.69
CA TRP A 175 -10.77 12.16 8.35
C TRP A 175 -9.88 12.19 9.60
N GLN A 176 -8.71 11.56 9.55
CA GLN A 176 -7.87 11.38 10.73
C GLN A 176 -6.40 11.75 10.49
N LEU A 177 -5.87 12.61 11.35
CA LEU A 177 -4.46 13.01 11.33
C LEU A 177 -3.52 11.84 11.69
N SER A 178 -3.98 10.94 12.56
CA SER A 178 -3.25 9.73 12.92
C SER A 178 -3.01 8.83 11.71
N ASP A 179 -4.00 8.64 10.84
CA ASP A 179 -3.89 7.83 9.64
C ASP A 179 -2.83 8.40 8.69
N LEU A 180 -2.89 9.73 8.46
CA LEU A 180 -1.89 10.44 7.66
C LEU A 180 -0.47 10.25 8.21
N PHE A 181 -0.31 10.31 9.53
CA PHE A 181 0.99 10.14 10.20
C PHE A 181 1.52 8.70 10.05
N TYR A 182 0.72 7.69 10.41
CA TYR A 182 1.16 6.29 10.37
C TYR A 182 1.42 5.80 8.95
N ASN A 183 0.60 6.19 7.99
CA ASN A 183 0.83 5.95 6.56
C ASN A 183 2.15 6.57 6.11
N THR A 184 2.42 7.81 6.49
CA THR A 184 3.67 8.50 6.15
C THR A 184 4.89 7.78 6.73
N VAL A 185 4.82 7.36 7.99
CA VAL A 185 5.88 6.60 8.67
C VAL A 185 6.08 5.24 7.99
N GLY A 186 5.00 4.53 7.67
CA GLY A 186 5.04 3.28 6.92
C GLY A 186 5.76 3.42 5.57
N GLY A 187 5.51 4.53 4.86
CA GLY A 187 6.21 4.86 3.63
C GLY A 187 7.71 5.09 3.81
N GLY A 188 8.11 5.75 4.88
CA GLY A 188 9.52 5.90 5.26
C GLY A 188 10.19 4.55 5.51
N PHE A 189 9.53 3.62 6.22
CA PHE A 189 10.02 2.26 6.43
C PHE A 189 10.15 1.46 5.13
N GLY A 190 9.22 1.62 4.19
CA GLY A 190 9.35 1.05 2.85
C GLY A 190 10.60 1.54 2.12
N GLY A 191 10.95 2.83 2.29
CA GLY A 191 12.21 3.40 1.81
C GLY A 191 13.44 2.78 2.47
N VAL A 192 13.40 2.52 3.77
CA VAL A 192 14.48 1.81 4.50
C VAL A 192 14.69 0.41 3.94
N LEU A 193 13.62 -0.35 3.74
CA LEU A 193 13.69 -1.70 3.17
C LEU A 193 14.26 -1.69 1.76
N TYR A 194 13.81 -0.75 0.90
CA TYR A 194 14.34 -0.61 -0.45
C TYR A 194 15.85 -0.27 -0.43
N TYR A 195 16.28 0.64 0.44
CA TYR A 195 17.70 0.98 0.55
C TYR A 195 18.53 -0.21 1.01
N GLY A 196 18.03 -1.00 1.97
CA GLY A 196 18.66 -2.26 2.39
C GLY A 196 18.81 -3.25 1.22
N TYR A 197 17.74 -3.46 0.46
CA TYR A 197 17.76 -4.28 -0.76
C TYR A 197 18.80 -3.77 -1.78
N TYR A 198 18.83 -2.47 -2.03
CA TYR A 198 19.79 -1.83 -2.93
C TYR A 198 21.25 -2.10 -2.49
N CYS A 199 21.55 -1.95 -1.20
CA CYS A 199 22.88 -2.22 -0.67
C CYS A 199 23.29 -3.69 -0.84
N LEU A 200 22.36 -4.63 -0.64
CA LEU A 200 22.61 -6.06 -0.84
C LEU A 200 22.88 -6.38 -2.31
N LYS A 201 22.10 -5.82 -3.22
CA LYS A 201 22.27 -5.99 -4.67
C LYS A 201 23.63 -5.45 -5.14
N LYS A 202 24.02 -4.27 -4.63
CA LYS A 202 25.32 -3.66 -4.92
C LYS A 202 26.48 -4.53 -4.45
N LYS A 203 26.35 -5.12 -3.25
CA LYS A 203 27.40 -6.01 -2.69
C LYS A 203 27.57 -7.28 -3.52
N LYS A 204 26.51 -7.77 -4.19
CA LYS A 204 26.56 -8.96 -5.06
C LYS A 204 27.09 -8.69 -6.46
N GLY A 205 27.36 -7.42 -6.84
CA GLY A 205 27.81 -7.06 -8.19
C GLY A 205 26.71 -7.17 -9.26
N GLU A 206 25.45 -7.14 -8.86
CA GLU A 206 24.28 -7.29 -9.76
C GLU A 206 23.75 -5.93 -10.29
N MET A 207 24.62 -4.91 -10.27
CA MET A 207 24.30 -3.57 -10.78
C MET A 207 25.25 -3.15 -11.87
#